data_4c2484517f45ac1127a77aacdf7ac11d
#
_entry.id   4c2484517f45ac1127a77aacdf7ac11d
#
_cell.length_a   1.000
_cell.length_b   1.000
_cell.length_c   1.000
_cell.angle_alpha   90.00
_cell.angle_beta   90.00
_cell.angle_gamma   90.00
#
_symmetry.space_group_name_H-M   'P 1'
#
loop_
_entity.id
_entity.type
_entity.pdbx_description
1 polymer ?
#
loop_
_entity_poly.entity_id
_entity_poly.type
_entity_poly.pdbx_seq_one_letter_code
_entity_poly.pdbx_strand_id
1 'polypeptide(L)'
;MVGVAAEHSSAVTLVGCGPALYGVEVVIVDPDTRMRCANGGVGEIWLGGGGVAQGYWGEPSKTQETFSAFLADSGRGPFLRTGDLGFFLDGELFVTGRLKDLIIIRGRNYYPEDIEAAAQDSHSALLRGRGAAFSVTPSSDDAEQLVVVQEVDRERIREADVGAVIAAIRTAITERHEIAPHAVVLAEPLRIPTTSSGKIRRNACRQRFLDGSLEVFAEWHAPARAIRALPHRLSNSGQHAPGAAPPRSRRG
;
A
#
# COMPACT_ATOMS: atom_id res chain seq x y z
N MET A 1 13.49 9.73 -3.12
CA MET A 1 14.27 8.58 -3.66
C MET A 1 15.75 8.90 -3.63
N VAL A 2 16.59 7.89 -3.34
CA VAL A 2 18.06 8.01 -3.36
C VAL A 2 18.57 6.85 -4.21
N GLY A 3 19.51 7.14 -5.13
CA GLY A 3 20.19 6.10 -5.90
C GLY A 3 21.03 5.21 -4.98
N VAL A 4 20.89 3.89 -5.09
CA VAL A 4 21.68 2.89 -4.36
C VAL A 4 22.30 1.92 -5.37
N ALA A 5 23.35 1.21 -4.95
CA ALA A 5 23.94 0.16 -5.79
C ALA A 5 22.90 -0.96 -6.04
N ALA A 6 22.98 -1.60 -7.20
CA ALA A 6 22.02 -2.64 -7.62
C ALA A 6 22.01 -3.84 -6.65
N GLU A 7 23.11 -4.08 -5.95
CA GLU A 7 23.28 -5.16 -4.96
C GLU A 7 22.68 -4.84 -3.59
N HIS A 8 22.20 -3.60 -3.38
CA HIS A 8 21.59 -3.23 -2.11
C HIS A 8 20.26 -3.99 -1.92
N SER A 9 20.04 -4.54 -0.73
CA SER A 9 18.88 -5.41 -0.43
C SER A 9 17.52 -4.75 -0.65
N SER A 10 17.45 -3.42 -0.60
CA SER A 10 16.24 -2.62 -0.85
C SER A 10 16.26 -1.91 -2.22
N ALA A 11 17.18 -2.28 -3.13
CA ALA A 11 17.22 -1.69 -4.46
C ALA A 11 16.01 -2.11 -5.28
N VAL A 12 15.33 -1.13 -5.88
CA VAL A 12 14.27 -1.32 -6.86
C VAL A 12 14.72 -0.68 -8.16
N THR A 13 14.64 -1.44 -9.26
CA THR A 13 14.97 -0.91 -10.59
C THR A 13 13.75 -0.20 -11.16
N LEU A 14 13.90 1.08 -11.46
CA LEU A 14 12.87 1.87 -12.12
C LEU A 14 13.34 2.22 -13.55
N VAL A 15 12.38 2.25 -14.47
CA VAL A 15 12.63 2.65 -15.86
C VAL A 15 12.33 4.14 -15.99
N GLY A 16 13.31 4.90 -16.52
CA GLY A 16 13.11 6.30 -16.84
C GLY A 16 12.18 6.48 -18.04
N CYS A 17 11.30 7.47 -17.94
CA CYS A 17 10.35 7.84 -19.00
C CYS A 17 10.86 9.02 -19.86
N GLY A 18 12.08 9.49 -19.59
CA GLY A 18 12.67 10.65 -20.26
C GLY A 18 12.17 11.99 -19.70
N PRO A 19 12.61 13.10 -20.31
CA PRO A 19 12.20 14.45 -19.91
C PRO A 19 10.76 14.75 -20.36
N ALA A 20 10.18 15.79 -19.76
CA ALA A 20 8.88 16.30 -20.19
C ALA A 20 8.94 16.75 -21.66
N LEU A 21 7.92 16.43 -22.44
CA LEU A 21 7.82 16.84 -23.84
C LEU A 21 7.61 18.35 -23.97
N TYR A 22 8.05 18.92 -25.10
CA TYR A 22 7.83 20.33 -25.38
C TYR A 22 6.33 20.68 -25.34
N GLY A 23 6.00 21.76 -24.60
CA GLY A 23 4.62 22.22 -24.42
C GLY A 23 3.81 21.46 -23.38
N VAL A 24 4.41 20.45 -22.73
CA VAL A 24 3.81 19.76 -21.56
C VAL A 24 4.56 20.17 -20.30
N GLU A 25 3.83 20.66 -19.32
CA GLU A 25 4.35 20.86 -17.98
C GLU A 25 4.06 19.64 -17.12
N VAL A 26 5.08 19.09 -16.49
CA VAL A 26 4.96 17.97 -15.53
C VAL A 26 5.40 18.47 -14.17
N VAL A 27 4.54 18.32 -13.16
CA VAL A 27 4.81 18.73 -11.78
C VAL A 27 4.60 17.53 -10.86
N ILE A 28 5.51 17.32 -9.92
CA ILE A 28 5.36 16.33 -8.87
C ILE A 28 4.78 17.03 -7.64
N VAL A 29 3.64 16.54 -7.16
CA VAL A 29 2.83 17.21 -6.15
C VAL A 29 2.50 16.25 -5.03
N ASP A 30 2.66 16.69 -3.80
CA ASP A 30 2.20 15.96 -2.62
C ASP A 30 0.64 15.89 -2.66
N PRO A 31 0.04 14.70 -2.71
CA PRO A 31 -1.39 14.55 -2.94
C PRO A 31 -2.27 15.10 -1.82
N ASP A 32 -1.75 15.21 -0.59
CA ASP A 32 -2.48 15.65 0.59
C ASP A 32 -2.39 17.16 0.74
N THR A 33 -1.20 17.73 0.65
CA THR A 33 -0.95 19.18 0.83
C THR A 33 -1.14 19.99 -0.44
N ARG A 34 -1.13 19.35 -1.61
CA ARG A 34 -1.13 19.97 -2.95
C ARG A 34 0.05 20.92 -3.17
N MET A 35 1.12 20.74 -2.45
CA MET A 35 2.36 21.49 -2.62
C MET A 35 3.31 20.73 -3.55
N ARG A 36 4.14 21.47 -4.29
CA ARG A 36 5.18 20.88 -5.12
C ARG A 36 6.18 20.11 -4.26
N CYS A 37 6.49 18.88 -4.64
CA CYS A 37 7.55 18.11 -4.01
C CYS A 37 8.94 18.68 -4.30
N ALA A 38 9.86 18.50 -3.36
CA ALA A 38 11.28 18.77 -3.60
C ALA A 38 11.85 17.81 -4.65
N ASN A 39 12.97 18.18 -5.27
CA ASN A 39 13.64 17.33 -6.28
C ASN A 39 13.98 15.95 -5.69
N GLY A 40 13.65 14.88 -6.43
CA GLY A 40 13.77 13.50 -5.96
C GLY A 40 12.66 13.06 -4.98
N GLY A 41 11.77 13.95 -4.56
CA GLY A 41 10.59 13.61 -3.76
C GLY A 41 9.53 12.91 -4.62
N VAL A 42 8.93 11.84 -4.11
CA VAL A 42 7.82 11.14 -4.75
C VAL A 42 6.50 11.84 -4.43
N GLY A 43 5.68 12.04 -5.45
CA GLY A 43 4.35 12.62 -5.34
C GLY A 43 3.48 12.25 -6.53
N GLU A 44 2.26 12.77 -6.56
CA GLU A 44 1.36 12.60 -7.71
C GLU A 44 1.89 13.40 -8.90
N ILE A 45 1.89 12.77 -10.07
CA ILE A 45 2.28 13.40 -11.32
C ILE A 45 1.09 14.24 -11.82
N TRP A 46 1.28 15.56 -11.88
CA TRP A 46 0.30 16.47 -12.45
C TRP A 46 0.78 16.99 -13.80
N LEU A 47 -0.15 17.12 -14.76
CA LEU A 47 0.15 17.54 -16.12
C LEU A 47 -0.57 18.84 -16.46
N GLY A 48 0.16 19.79 -17.08
CA GLY A 48 -0.34 21.04 -17.65
C GLY A 48 0.05 21.19 -19.10
N GLY A 49 -0.65 22.06 -19.82
CA GLY A 49 -0.36 22.39 -21.21
C GLY A 49 -1.48 22.09 -22.19
N GLY A 50 -1.29 22.51 -23.44
CA GLY A 50 -2.31 22.45 -24.49
C GLY A 50 -2.71 21.04 -24.95
N GLY A 51 -1.96 20.02 -24.58
CA GLY A 51 -2.25 18.61 -24.87
C GLY A 51 -3.16 17.93 -23.86
N VAL A 52 -3.48 18.60 -22.74
CA VAL A 52 -4.37 18.07 -21.69
C VAL A 52 -5.82 18.22 -22.16
N ALA A 53 -6.61 17.14 -22.06
CA ALA A 53 -8.05 17.17 -22.37
C ALA A 53 -8.79 18.09 -21.41
N GLN A 54 -9.99 18.55 -21.83
CA GLN A 54 -10.79 19.47 -21.02
C GLN A 54 -11.66 18.79 -19.96
N GLY A 55 -11.80 17.47 -20.01
CA GLY A 55 -12.57 16.70 -19.05
C GLY A 55 -13.16 15.41 -19.59
N TYR A 56 -13.98 14.79 -18.77
CA TYR A 56 -14.76 13.62 -19.13
C TYR A 56 -16.14 14.00 -19.67
N TRP A 57 -16.57 13.37 -20.74
CA TRP A 57 -17.87 13.63 -21.33
C TRP A 57 -19.01 13.26 -20.38
N GLY A 58 -19.89 14.23 -20.09
CA GLY A 58 -21.04 14.02 -19.21
C GLY A 58 -20.76 13.87 -17.73
N GLU A 59 -19.49 14.06 -17.27
CA GLU A 59 -19.05 13.83 -15.90
C GLU A 59 -18.45 15.12 -15.27
N PRO A 60 -19.25 16.16 -14.97
CA PRO A 60 -18.72 17.45 -14.54
C PRO A 60 -17.97 17.38 -13.21
N SER A 61 -18.49 16.63 -12.22
CA SER A 61 -17.83 16.49 -10.91
C SER A 61 -16.46 15.82 -11.02
N LYS A 62 -16.40 14.73 -11.78
CA LYS A 62 -15.14 14.02 -12.01
C LYS A 62 -14.16 14.85 -12.84
N THR A 63 -14.67 15.63 -13.79
CA THR A 63 -13.88 16.59 -14.56
C THR A 63 -13.25 17.62 -13.64
N GLN A 64 -14.03 18.23 -12.75
CA GLN A 64 -13.54 19.20 -11.78
C GLN A 64 -12.44 18.63 -10.88
N GLU A 65 -12.65 17.42 -10.33
CA GLU A 65 -11.66 16.74 -9.48
C GLU A 65 -10.35 16.44 -10.22
N THR A 66 -10.46 16.02 -11.48
CA THR A 66 -9.33 15.48 -12.23
C THR A 66 -8.57 16.53 -13.02
N PHE A 67 -9.27 17.49 -13.63
CA PHE A 67 -8.67 18.44 -14.60
C PHE A 67 -8.56 19.88 -14.09
N SER A 68 -9.04 20.17 -12.87
CA SER A 68 -9.03 21.53 -12.31
C SER A 68 -8.24 21.61 -11.03
N ALA A 69 -7.08 20.97 -10.97
CA ALA A 69 -6.21 21.02 -9.81
C ALA A 69 -5.31 22.27 -9.83
N PHE A 70 -5.12 22.87 -8.65
CA PHE A 70 -4.24 24.02 -8.46
C PHE A 70 -3.22 23.75 -7.36
N LEU A 71 -1.98 24.20 -7.56
CA LEU A 71 -0.91 24.12 -6.57
C LEU A 71 -1.25 25.04 -5.38
N ALA A 72 -1.10 24.52 -4.17
CA ALA A 72 -1.40 25.28 -2.95
C ALA A 72 -0.37 26.37 -2.66
N ASP A 73 0.88 26.19 -3.09
CA ASP A 73 1.99 27.11 -2.86
C ASP A 73 1.95 28.35 -3.75
N SER A 74 1.48 28.21 -4.99
CA SER A 74 1.58 29.26 -6.01
C SER A 74 0.24 29.64 -6.67
N GLY A 75 -0.82 28.87 -6.42
CA GLY A 75 -2.10 29.03 -7.11
C GLY A 75 -2.05 28.74 -8.61
N ARG A 76 -0.94 28.17 -9.12
CA ARG A 76 -0.81 27.80 -10.53
C ARG A 76 -1.70 26.61 -10.88
N GLY A 77 -2.23 26.61 -12.10
CA GLY A 77 -3.12 25.60 -12.66
C GLY A 77 -4.00 26.20 -13.77
N PRO A 78 -5.01 25.50 -14.27
CA PRO A 78 -5.38 24.16 -13.84
C PRO A 78 -4.44 23.06 -14.33
N PHE A 79 -4.27 22.02 -13.55
CA PHE A 79 -3.54 20.81 -13.89
C PHE A 79 -4.46 19.59 -13.92
N LEU A 80 -4.12 18.62 -14.76
CA LEU A 80 -4.65 17.27 -14.72
C LEU A 80 -3.96 16.48 -13.61
N ARG A 81 -4.72 15.90 -12.71
CA ARG A 81 -4.28 14.89 -11.75
C ARG A 81 -4.29 13.52 -12.41
N THR A 82 -3.11 12.90 -12.59
CA THR A 82 -3.03 11.61 -13.27
C THR A 82 -3.43 10.43 -12.39
N GLY A 83 -3.30 10.60 -11.07
CA GLY A 83 -3.40 9.50 -10.11
C GLY A 83 -2.21 8.55 -10.14
N ASP A 84 -1.20 8.83 -10.95
CA ASP A 84 0.07 8.09 -10.97
C ASP A 84 1.10 8.80 -10.07
N LEU A 85 1.92 8.04 -9.37
CA LEU A 85 3.00 8.52 -8.51
C LEU A 85 4.33 8.49 -9.25
N GLY A 86 5.19 9.46 -8.99
CA GLY A 86 6.52 9.50 -9.58
C GLY A 86 7.41 10.60 -9.01
N PHE A 87 8.58 10.73 -9.57
CA PHE A 87 9.56 11.77 -9.19
C PHE A 87 10.44 12.13 -10.39
N PHE A 88 11.11 13.26 -10.31
CA PHE A 88 12.20 13.62 -11.23
C PHE A 88 13.55 13.35 -10.60
N LEU A 89 14.45 12.80 -11.38
CA LEU A 89 15.87 12.69 -11.08
C LEU A 89 16.67 13.07 -12.34
N ASP A 90 17.58 14.01 -12.21
CA ASP A 90 18.43 14.50 -13.30
C ASP A 90 17.65 14.91 -14.57
N GLY A 91 16.44 15.45 -14.40
CA GLY A 91 15.56 15.89 -15.48
C GLY A 91 14.75 14.79 -16.15
N GLU A 92 14.88 13.56 -15.71
CA GLU A 92 14.12 12.40 -16.19
C GLU A 92 12.99 12.04 -15.23
N LEU A 93 11.80 11.74 -15.78
CA LEU A 93 10.64 11.29 -15.02
C LEU A 93 10.70 9.79 -14.76
N PHE A 94 10.47 9.41 -13.52
CA PHE A 94 10.29 8.01 -13.09
C PHE A 94 8.90 7.82 -12.50
N VAL A 95 8.15 6.85 -13.03
CA VAL A 95 6.84 6.46 -12.49
C VAL A 95 7.04 5.33 -11.49
N THR A 96 6.49 5.47 -10.29
CA THR A 96 6.65 4.50 -9.19
C THR A 96 5.40 3.65 -8.92
N GLY A 97 4.22 4.10 -9.34
CA GLY A 97 2.99 3.36 -9.12
C GLY A 97 1.74 4.23 -9.25
N ARG A 98 0.64 3.77 -8.67
CA ARG A 98 -0.64 4.50 -8.64
C ARG A 98 -1.04 4.90 -7.24
N LEU A 99 -1.51 6.13 -7.08
CA LEU A 99 -1.94 6.66 -5.79
C LEU A 99 -3.03 5.78 -5.14
N LYS A 100 -4.05 5.37 -5.91
CA LYS A 100 -5.16 4.54 -5.42
C LYS A 100 -4.83 3.06 -5.15
N ASP A 101 -3.70 2.59 -5.68
CA ASP A 101 -3.25 1.21 -5.51
C ASP A 101 -2.19 1.13 -4.38
N LEU A 102 -1.71 2.28 -3.88
CA LEU A 102 -0.72 2.34 -2.80
C LEU A 102 -1.25 1.65 -1.54
N ILE A 103 -0.45 0.75 -1.00
CA ILE A 103 -0.76 0.03 0.24
C ILE A 103 -0.16 0.84 1.40
N ILE A 104 -1.02 1.31 2.33
CA ILE A 104 -0.56 2.10 3.48
C ILE A 104 -0.80 1.28 4.74
N ILE A 105 0.27 0.77 5.34
CA ILE A 105 0.19 -0.03 6.57
C ILE A 105 1.09 0.58 7.64
N ARG A 106 0.51 0.93 8.78
CA ARG A 106 1.21 1.57 9.91
C ARG A 106 1.97 2.84 9.52
N GLY A 107 1.40 3.64 8.61
CA GLY A 107 1.99 4.89 8.12
C GLY A 107 3.16 4.72 7.15
N ARG A 108 3.45 3.49 6.68
CA ARG A 108 4.43 3.22 5.64
C ARG A 108 3.73 2.89 4.32
N ASN A 109 4.26 3.46 3.24
CA ASN A 109 3.79 3.22 1.88
C ASN A 109 4.51 2.01 1.28
N TYR A 110 3.73 1.10 0.67
CA TYR A 110 4.24 -0.04 -0.07
C TYR A 110 3.63 -0.04 -1.46
N TYR A 111 4.46 -0.26 -2.46
CA TYR A 111 4.03 -0.40 -3.84
C TYR A 111 3.62 -1.85 -4.11
N PRO A 112 2.38 -2.09 -4.60
CA PRO A 112 1.91 -3.45 -4.89
C PRO A 112 2.86 -4.23 -5.79
N GLU A 113 3.42 -3.56 -6.80
CA GLU A 113 4.32 -4.15 -7.78
C GLU A 113 5.57 -4.77 -7.12
N ASP A 114 6.11 -4.12 -6.10
CA ASP A 114 7.30 -4.60 -5.38
C ASP A 114 6.97 -5.84 -4.54
N ILE A 115 5.81 -5.83 -3.87
CA ILE A 115 5.30 -6.97 -3.10
C ILE A 115 5.01 -8.16 -4.05
N GLU A 116 4.36 -7.90 -5.18
CA GLU A 116 4.05 -8.91 -6.20
C GLU A 116 5.32 -9.51 -6.80
N ALA A 117 6.34 -8.68 -7.07
CA ALA A 117 7.64 -9.15 -7.55
C ALA A 117 8.33 -10.05 -6.51
N ALA A 118 8.34 -9.64 -5.24
CA ALA A 118 8.90 -10.46 -4.17
C ALA A 118 8.17 -11.82 -4.04
N ALA A 119 6.84 -11.81 -4.15
CA ALA A 119 6.03 -13.02 -4.08
C ALA A 119 6.34 -13.97 -5.25
N GLN A 120 6.21 -13.51 -6.49
CA GLN A 120 6.36 -14.35 -7.69
C GLN A 120 7.76 -14.93 -7.86
N ASP A 121 8.79 -14.26 -7.37
CA ASP A 121 10.20 -14.70 -7.46
C ASP A 121 10.58 -15.70 -6.36
N SER A 122 9.72 -15.90 -5.35
CA SER A 122 10.01 -16.72 -4.20
C SER A 122 9.99 -18.23 -4.47
N HIS A 123 9.25 -18.69 -5.50
CA HIS A 123 9.13 -20.11 -5.82
C HIS A 123 8.82 -20.34 -7.31
N SER A 124 9.39 -21.42 -7.90
CA SER A 124 9.25 -21.74 -9.32
C SER A 124 7.84 -22.16 -9.75
N ALA A 125 6.97 -22.57 -8.82
CA ALA A 125 5.57 -22.91 -9.09
C ALA A 125 4.65 -21.69 -9.21
N LEU A 126 5.17 -20.48 -9.06
CA LEU A 126 4.40 -19.23 -9.14
C LEU A 126 4.50 -18.61 -10.53
N LEU A 127 3.38 -18.13 -11.05
CA LEU A 127 3.33 -17.49 -12.37
C LEU A 127 3.76 -16.03 -12.29
N ARG A 128 4.74 -15.64 -13.10
CA ARG A 128 5.24 -14.25 -13.17
C ARG A 128 4.20 -13.32 -13.79
N GLY A 129 4.07 -12.11 -13.24
CA GLY A 129 3.12 -11.10 -13.69
C GLY A 129 1.66 -11.47 -13.43
N ARG A 130 1.41 -12.47 -12.57
CA ARG A 130 0.09 -13.00 -12.24
C ARG A 130 -0.16 -12.99 -10.73
N GLY A 131 0.23 -11.90 -10.09
CA GLY A 131 0.00 -11.60 -8.68
C GLY A 131 -0.83 -10.35 -8.48
N ALA A 132 -1.48 -10.21 -7.32
CA ALA A 132 -2.13 -9.01 -6.86
C ALA A 132 -1.89 -8.82 -5.36
N ALA A 133 -1.32 -7.68 -4.98
CA ALA A 133 -1.15 -7.28 -3.60
C ALA A 133 -2.05 -6.08 -3.28
N PHE A 134 -2.71 -6.12 -2.13
CA PHE A 134 -3.60 -5.05 -1.67
C PHE A 134 -3.78 -5.10 -0.16
N SER A 135 -4.27 -4.00 0.42
CA SER A 135 -4.65 -3.97 1.83
C SER A 135 -6.14 -4.24 2.03
N VAL A 136 -6.46 -4.82 3.17
CA VAL A 136 -7.82 -4.99 3.67
C VAL A 136 -7.89 -4.54 5.12
N THR A 137 -9.06 -4.05 5.53
CA THR A 137 -9.38 -3.75 6.93
C THR A 137 -10.46 -4.74 7.36
N PRO A 138 -10.12 -5.77 8.16
CA PRO A 138 -11.08 -6.82 8.52
C PRO A 138 -12.29 -6.31 9.30
N SER A 139 -12.10 -5.30 10.15
CA SER A 139 -13.17 -4.57 10.85
C SER A 139 -12.84 -3.08 10.93
N SER A 140 -13.86 -2.23 11.20
CA SER A 140 -13.68 -0.77 11.23
C SER A 140 -12.62 -0.27 12.22
N ASP A 141 -12.31 -1.05 13.24
CA ASP A 141 -11.35 -0.71 14.30
C ASP A 141 -9.98 -1.37 14.11
N ASP A 142 -9.82 -2.20 13.06
CA ASP A 142 -8.57 -2.88 12.77
C ASP A 142 -7.66 -2.03 11.86
N ALA A 143 -6.35 -2.22 12.03
CA ALA A 143 -5.37 -1.66 11.12
C ALA A 143 -5.43 -2.37 9.76
N GLU A 144 -5.08 -1.65 8.69
CA GLU A 144 -4.89 -2.24 7.37
C GLU A 144 -3.89 -3.41 7.40
N GLN A 145 -4.22 -4.46 6.66
CA GLN A 145 -3.47 -5.72 6.63
C GLN A 145 -3.20 -6.14 5.19
N LEU A 146 -1.97 -6.61 4.94
CA LEU A 146 -1.54 -7.02 3.61
C LEU A 146 -2.13 -8.37 3.22
N VAL A 147 -2.75 -8.41 2.04
CA VAL A 147 -3.18 -9.65 1.37
C VAL A 147 -2.42 -9.78 0.05
N VAL A 148 -1.95 -10.98 -0.22
CA VAL A 148 -1.27 -11.33 -1.48
C VAL A 148 -1.99 -12.49 -2.13
N VAL A 149 -2.42 -12.30 -3.37
CA VAL A 149 -3.00 -13.33 -4.22
C VAL A 149 -2.01 -13.62 -5.34
N GLN A 150 -1.69 -14.89 -5.57
CA GLN A 150 -0.72 -15.29 -6.58
C GLN A 150 -1.23 -16.50 -7.37
N GLU A 151 -1.23 -16.40 -8.69
CA GLU A 151 -1.54 -17.55 -9.55
C GLU A 151 -0.37 -18.54 -9.59
N VAL A 152 -0.73 -19.83 -9.63
CA VAL A 152 0.24 -20.95 -9.66
C VAL A 152 0.28 -21.62 -11.02
N ASP A 153 1.43 -22.18 -11.36
CA ASP A 153 1.57 -23.11 -12.49
C ASP A 153 0.95 -24.46 -12.12
N ARG A 154 0.00 -24.95 -12.93
CA ARG A 154 -0.77 -26.16 -12.64
C ARG A 154 0.07 -27.44 -12.56
N GLU A 155 1.13 -27.53 -13.33
CA GLU A 155 1.98 -28.71 -13.36
C GLU A 155 2.95 -28.67 -12.17
N ARG A 156 3.65 -27.57 -11.99
CA ARG A 156 4.65 -27.41 -10.94
C ARG A 156 4.06 -27.41 -9.53
N ILE A 157 2.87 -26.89 -9.33
CA ILE A 157 2.24 -26.87 -8.00
C ILE A 157 1.82 -28.27 -7.54
N ARG A 158 1.52 -29.20 -8.45
CA ARG A 158 1.19 -30.59 -8.10
C ARG A 158 2.38 -31.37 -7.54
N GLU A 159 3.59 -30.99 -7.92
CA GLU A 159 4.84 -31.59 -7.47
C GLU A 159 5.42 -30.89 -6.23
N ALA A 160 4.90 -29.71 -5.88
CA ALA A 160 5.39 -28.88 -4.79
C ALA A 160 4.60 -29.10 -3.49
N ASP A 161 5.27 -28.91 -2.36
CA ASP A 161 4.60 -28.75 -1.08
C ASP A 161 3.95 -27.35 -1.02
N VAL A 162 2.63 -27.31 -1.08
CA VAL A 162 1.83 -26.07 -1.04
C VAL A 162 2.14 -25.23 0.20
N GLY A 163 2.36 -25.87 1.35
CA GLY A 163 2.76 -25.18 2.58
C GLY A 163 4.12 -24.50 2.45
N ALA A 164 5.08 -25.16 1.81
CA ALA A 164 6.41 -24.59 1.53
C ALA A 164 6.32 -23.41 0.54
N VAL A 165 5.47 -23.49 -0.49
CA VAL A 165 5.23 -22.38 -1.44
C VAL A 165 4.69 -21.15 -0.72
N ILE A 166 3.67 -21.32 0.13
CA ILE A 166 3.11 -20.22 0.92
C ILE A 166 4.15 -19.65 1.89
N ALA A 167 4.94 -20.51 2.54
CA ALA A 167 6.01 -20.08 3.45
C ALA A 167 7.08 -19.27 2.70
N ALA A 168 7.47 -19.69 1.49
CA ALA A 168 8.43 -18.97 0.64
C ALA A 168 7.94 -17.54 0.30
N ILE A 169 6.67 -17.40 -0.12
CA ILE A 169 6.06 -16.08 -0.37
C ILE A 169 6.15 -15.19 0.88
N ARG A 170 5.72 -15.71 2.03
CA ARG A 170 5.72 -14.97 3.30
C ARG A 170 7.12 -14.54 3.71
N THR A 171 8.09 -15.43 3.59
CA THR A 171 9.49 -15.14 3.91
C THR A 171 10.04 -14.05 3.01
N ALA A 172 9.89 -14.21 1.68
CA ALA A 172 10.41 -13.26 0.70
C ALA A 172 9.86 -11.84 0.90
N ILE A 173 8.55 -11.71 1.18
CA ILE A 173 7.92 -10.41 1.43
C ILE A 173 8.42 -9.83 2.76
N THR A 174 8.51 -10.64 3.81
CA THR A 174 8.94 -10.15 5.12
C THR A 174 10.39 -9.69 5.11
N GLU A 175 11.27 -10.42 4.45
CA GLU A 175 12.70 -10.09 4.35
C GLU A 175 12.97 -8.84 3.50
N ARG A 176 12.26 -8.71 2.36
CA ARG A 176 12.49 -7.58 1.44
C ARG A 176 11.80 -6.28 1.85
N HIS A 177 10.61 -6.39 2.47
CA HIS A 177 9.75 -5.22 2.72
C HIS A 177 9.45 -4.96 4.19
N GLU A 178 9.96 -5.80 5.11
CA GLU A 178 9.74 -5.67 6.56
C GLU A 178 8.25 -5.68 6.96
N ILE A 179 7.41 -6.33 6.14
CA ILE A 179 5.98 -6.50 6.39
C ILE A 179 5.57 -7.96 6.25
N ALA A 180 4.82 -8.46 7.22
CA ALA A 180 4.27 -9.80 7.17
C ALA A 180 2.88 -9.78 6.50
N PRO A 181 2.61 -10.61 5.49
CA PRO A 181 1.26 -10.78 4.97
C PRO A 181 0.30 -11.27 6.04
N HIS A 182 -0.93 -10.76 6.02
CA HIS A 182 -2.05 -11.27 6.80
C HIS A 182 -2.67 -12.50 6.15
N ALA A 183 -2.75 -12.49 4.81
CA ALA A 183 -3.21 -13.63 4.06
C ALA A 183 -2.35 -13.81 2.79
N VAL A 184 -2.11 -15.07 2.44
CA VAL A 184 -1.53 -15.49 1.16
C VAL A 184 -2.50 -16.46 0.53
N VAL A 185 -2.98 -16.11 -0.67
CA VAL A 185 -3.95 -16.88 -1.44
C VAL A 185 -3.29 -17.36 -2.72
N LEU A 186 -3.29 -18.65 -2.95
CA LEU A 186 -2.89 -19.26 -4.21
C LEU A 186 -4.13 -19.49 -5.06
N ALA A 187 -4.11 -19.04 -6.30
CA ALA A 187 -5.20 -19.19 -7.26
C ALA A 187 -4.74 -19.96 -8.49
N GLU A 188 -5.66 -20.65 -9.14
CA GLU A 188 -5.38 -21.26 -10.45
C GLU A 188 -5.14 -20.17 -11.52
N PRO A 189 -4.50 -20.53 -12.65
CA PRO A 189 -4.29 -19.59 -13.75
C PRO A 189 -5.59 -18.95 -14.24
N LEU A 190 -5.53 -17.66 -14.60
CA LEU A 190 -6.62 -16.84 -15.12
C LEU A 190 -7.76 -16.52 -14.11
N ARG A 191 -7.52 -16.68 -12.81
CA ARG A 191 -8.51 -16.33 -11.76
C ARG A 191 -8.35 -14.90 -11.27
N ILE A 192 -7.14 -14.34 -11.32
CA ILE A 192 -6.94 -12.92 -11.01
C ILE A 192 -7.53 -12.05 -12.13
N PRO A 193 -8.43 -11.10 -11.83
CA PRO A 193 -9.02 -10.23 -12.83
C PRO A 193 -7.97 -9.39 -13.56
N THR A 194 -8.06 -9.34 -14.89
CA THR A 194 -7.20 -8.49 -15.73
C THR A 194 -8.03 -7.58 -16.64
N THR A 195 -7.38 -6.54 -17.17
CA THR A 195 -7.92 -5.77 -18.29
C THR A 195 -7.77 -6.55 -19.60
N SER A 196 -8.38 -6.07 -20.68
CA SER A 196 -8.19 -6.62 -22.03
C SER A 196 -6.73 -6.60 -22.49
N SER A 197 -5.92 -5.66 -21.96
CA SER A 197 -4.47 -5.56 -22.22
C SER A 197 -3.61 -6.41 -21.26
N GLY A 198 -4.22 -7.25 -20.41
CA GLY A 198 -3.52 -8.13 -19.48
C GLY A 198 -3.05 -7.50 -18.16
N LYS A 199 -3.34 -6.22 -17.91
CA LYS A 199 -2.96 -5.55 -16.66
C LYS A 199 -3.82 -6.06 -15.50
N ILE A 200 -3.20 -6.35 -14.36
CA ILE A 200 -3.88 -6.79 -13.13
C ILE A 200 -4.86 -5.70 -12.64
N ARG A 201 -6.09 -6.12 -12.35
CA ARG A 201 -7.14 -5.28 -11.75
C ARG A 201 -7.18 -5.52 -10.24
N ARG A 202 -6.23 -4.94 -9.49
CA ARG A 202 -6.05 -5.17 -8.04
C ARG A 202 -7.32 -4.91 -7.25
N ASN A 203 -8.01 -3.81 -7.52
CA ASN A 203 -9.26 -3.51 -6.83
C ASN A 203 -10.37 -4.56 -7.09
N ALA A 204 -10.49 -5.09 -8.31
CA ALA A 204 -11.43 -6.15 -8.61
C ALA A 204 -11.02 -7.47 -7.91
N CYS A 205 -9.73 -7.77 -7.82
CA CYS A 205 -9.21 -8.91 -7.06
C CYS A 205 -9.51 -8.76 -5.56
N ARG A 206 -9.25 -7.58 -5.00
CA ARG A 206 -9.59 -7.24 -3.61
C ARG A 206 -11.09 -7.43 -3.31
N GLN A 207 -11.99 -6.97 -4.19
CA GLN A 207 -13.42 -7.16 -4.01
C GLN A 207 -13.80 -8.64 -4.00
N ARG A 208 -13.28 -9.43 -4.94
CA ARG A 208 -13.53 -10.87 -4.99
C ARG A 208 -12.99 -11.62 -3.76
N PHE A 209 -11.87 -11.16 -3.20
CA PHE A 209 -11.35 -11.70 -1.95
C PHE A 209 -12.30 -11.38 -0.78
N LEU A 210 -12.79 -10.14 -0.68
CA LEU A 210 -13.66 -9.69 0.42
C LEU A 210 -15.05 -10.32 0.38
N ASP A 211 -15.62 -10.54 -0.80
CA ASP A 211 -16.95 -11.16 -0.97
C ASP A 211 -16.91 -12.69 -1.10
N GLY A 212 -15.70 -13.29 -1.05
CA GLY A 212 -15.51 -14.73 -1.11
C GLY A 212 -15.74 -15.35 -2.50
N SER A 213 -15.82 -14.53 -3.57
CA SER A 213 -16.01 -15.01 -4.95
C SER A 213 -14.70 -15.29 -5.69
N LEU A 214 -13.55 -15.09 -5.05
CA LEU A 214 -12.25 -15.45 -5.61
C LEU A 214 -12.11 -16.97 -5.58
N GLU A 215 -11.86 -17.59 -6.74
CA GLU A 215 -11.59 -19.03 -6.83
C GLU A 215 -10.19 -19.33 -6.28
N VAL A 216 -10.16 -19.97 -5.12
CA VAL A 216 -8.95 -20.26 -4.34
C VAL A 216 -8.49 -21.69 -4.57
N PHE A 217 -7.21 -21.91 -4.87
CA PHE A 217 -6.56 -23.21 -4.89
C PHE A 217 -6.12 -23.62 -3.47
N ALA A 218 -5.46 -22.71 -2.76
CA ALA A 218 -5.05 -22.85 -1.37
C ALA A 218 -4.89 -21.48 -0.72
N GLU A 219 -5.05 -21.40 0.58
CA GLU A 219 -4.86 -20.15 1.32
C GLU A 219 -4.23 -20.35 2.68
N TRP A 220 -3.61 -19.32 3.16
CA TRP A 220 -3.09 -19.20 4.51
C TRP A 220 -3.48 -17.85 5.09
N HIS A 221 -3.92 -17.84 6.34
CA HIS A 221 -4.20 -16.63 7.10
C HIS A 221 -3.35 -16.58 8.35
N ALA A 222 -2.89 -15.39 8.71
CA ALA A 222 -2.20 -15.19 9.99
C ALA A 222 -3.15 -15.53 11.14
N PRO A 223 -2.67 -16.22 12.19
CA PRO A 223 -3.51 -16.49 13.35
C PRO A 223 -4.01 -15.18 13.95
N ALA A 224 -5.28 -15.14 14.33
CA ALA A 224 -5.87 -13.98 14.99
C ALA A 224 -4.97 -13.57 16.18
N ARG A 225 -4.59 -12.30 16.24
CA ARG A 225 -3.82 -11.79 17.37
C ARG A 225 -4.63 -11.97 18.62
N ALA A 226 -4.24 -12.90 19.49
CA ALA A 226 -4.80 -12.95 20.85
C ALA A 226 -4.47 -11.61 21.51
N ILE A 227 -5.47 -10.79 21.75
CA ILE A 227 -5.35 -9.57 22.55
C ILE A 227 -5.01 -10.05 23.96
N ARG A 228 -3.73 -10.01 24.31
CA ARG A 228 -3.32 -10.27 25.68
C ARG A 228 -3.79 -9.08 26.50
N ALA A 229 -4.95 -9.23 27.15
CA ALA A 229 -5.42 -8.25 28.13
C ALA A 229 -4.29 -8.07 29.16
N LEU A 230 -3.69 -6.89 29.20
CA LEU A 230 -2.78 -6.54 30.28
C LEU A 230 -3.59 -6.57 31.57
N PRO A 231 -3.16 -7.29 32.61
CA PRO A 231 -3.88 -7.26 33.87
C PRO A 231 -3.91 -5.81 34.36
N HIS A 232 -5.11 -5.27 34.55
CA HIS A 232 -5.30 -4.00 35.21
C HIS A 232 -4.58 -4.08 36.56
N ARG A 233 -3.50 -3.33 36.73
CA ARG A 233 -2.97 -3.04 38.05
C ARG A 233 -4.05 -2.26 38.78
N LEU A 234 -4.79 -2.95 39.64
CA LEU A 234 -5.60 -2.29 40.66
C LEU A 234 -4.63 -1.44 41.48
N SER A 235 -4.70 -0.14 41.32
CA SER A 235 -4.06 0.81 42.22
C SER A 235 -4.71 0.62 43.59
N ASN A 236 -3.97 -0.01 44.48
CA ASN A 236 -4.30 -0.14 45.87
C ASN A 236 -4.19 1.26 46.51
N SER A 237 -5.27 2.03 46.45
CA SER A 237 -5.41 3.29 47.18
C SER A 237 -5.45 2.98 48.65
N GLY A 238 -4.42 3.43 49.36
CA GLY A 238 -4.18 3.18 50.75
C GLY A 238 -5.37 3.43 51.66
N GLN A 239 -5.59 2.47 52.56
CA GLN A 239 -6.40 2.63 53.72
C GLN A 239 -5.86 3.76 54.58
N HIS A 240 -6.60 4.84 54.67
CA HIS A 240 -6.40 5.86 55.70
C HIS A 240 -6.95 5.31 57.03
N ALA A 241 -6.06 5.02 57.97
CA ALA A 241 -6.40 4.75 59.35
C ALA A 241 -6.98 6.02 60.01
N PRO A 242 -8.08 5.93 60.79
CA PRO A 242 -8.60 7.10 61.53
C PRO A 242 -7.69 7.47 62.67
N GLY A 243 -7.17 8.71 62.66
CA GLY A 243 -6.34 9.30 63.69
C GLY A 243 -7.06 9.45 65.01
N ALA A 244 -6.37 9.09 66.08
CA ALA A 244 -6.77 9.23 67.48
C ALA A 244 -6.97 10.71 67.88
N ALA A 245 -8.04 11.00 68.60
CA ALA A 245 -8.32 12.32 69.16
C ALA A 245 -7.39 12.65 70.32
N PRO A 246 -6.92 13.92 70.47
CA PRO A 246 -6.10 14.31 71.62
C PRO A 246 -6.96 14.51 72.88
N PRO A 247 -6.35 14.34 74.09
CA PRO A 247 -7.10 14.42 75.36
C PRO A 247 -7.39 15.88 75.73
N ARG A 248 -8.58 16.12 76.24
CA ARG A 248 -9.01 17.42 76.79
C ARG A 248 -8.28 17.72 78.09
N SER A 249 -7.53 18.81 78.12
CA SER A 249 -6.99 19.38 79.37
C SER A 249 -8.12 20.14 80.12
N ARG A 250 -8.37 19.73 81.36
CA ARG A 250 -9.07 20.51 82.37
C ARG A 250 -8.15 21.60 82.92
N ARG A 251 -8.62 22.78 82.96
CA ARG A 251 -8.37 23.81 83.96
C ARG A 251 -9.57 24.76 83.89
N GLY A 252 -10.11 25.09 84.90
CA GLY A 252 -10.03 25.64 86.20
C GLY A 252 -10.58 27.01 86.18
#